data_a4220d458d4ca20db87596ed5b88dedc
#
_entry.id   a4220d458d4ca20db87596ed5b88dedc
#
_cell.length_a   1.000
_cell.length_b   1.000
_cell.length_c   1.000
_cell.angle_alpha   90.00
_cell.angle_beta   90.00
_cell.angle_gamma   90.00
#
_symmetry.space_group_name_H-M   'P 1'
#
loop_
_entity.id
_entity.type
_entity.pdbx_description
1 polymer ?
#
loop_
_entity_poly.entity_id
_entity_poly.type
_entity_poly.pdbx_seq_one_letter_code
_entity_poly.pdbx_strand_id
1 'polypeptide(L)'
;MEAIQFGSKQIDFRLEFSDRKSLGISVTPELNVLVKAPAGTALEKVKEKIRKRAPWIIRQQSFFLSFHPKTPARKFVGGETHLYLGRQYRLRILIGKVESVKLKGQFIEVTTTGKIRTKQLVNEWYLQNAKLKFHTIAAPLIHKFKKHKVEPSSIVLREMPTRWGSCTPKGKIILNPELIKAPKGCIEYVIIHELCHLVHLGNPPSLTVVMY
;
A
#
# COMPACT_ATOMS: atom_id res chain seq x y z
N MET A 1 -10.70 27.16 -0.09
CA MET A 1 -10.73 26.22 -1.22
C MET A 1 -10.77 27.04 -2.48
N GLU A 2 -10.00 26.67 -3.48
CA GLU A 2 -9.95 27.33 -4.78
C GLU A 2 -10.49 26.37 -5.84
N ALA A 3 -10.94 26.91 -6.99
CA ALA A 3 -11.47 26.11 -8.07
C ALA A 3 -10.98 26.60 -9.43
N ILE A 4 -10.95 25.70 -10.41
CA ILE A 4 -10.82 26.01 -11.82
C ILE A 4 -11.93 25.33 -12.62
N GLN A 5 -12.34 25.96 -13.71
CA GLN A 5 -13.20 25.34 -14.71
C GLN A 5 -12.32 24.69 -15.79
N PHE A 6 -12.63 23.44 -16.16
CA PHE A 6 -12.01 22.72 -17.27
C PHE A 6 -13.08 21.97 -18.07
N GLY A 7 -13.48 22.53 -19.22
CA GLY A 7 -14.65 22.07 -19.96
C GLY A 7 -15.93 22.18 -19.13
N SER A 8 -16.70 21.09 -19.06
CA SER A 8 -17.90 20.99 -18.24
C SER A 8 -17.63 20.63 -16.77
N LYS A 9 -16.37 20.38 -16.38
CA LYS A 9 -15.99 19.96 -15.02
C LYS A 9 -15.35 21.08 -14.24
N GLN A 10 -15.76 21.24 -12.99
CA GLN A 10 -15.08 22.05 -12.01
C GLN A 10 -14.09 21.17 -11.23
N ILE A 11 -12.87 21.66 -11.04
CA ILE A 11 -11.84 21.02 -10.24
C ILE A 11 -11.57 21.92 -9.04
N ASP A 12 -12.06 21.47 -7.87
CA ASP A 12 -11.78 22.12 -6.61
C ASP A 12 -10.43 21.64 -6.09
N PHE A 13 -9.64 22.54 -5.51
CA PHE A 13 -8.34 22.20 -4.97
C PHE A 13 -8.02 22.98 -3.70
N ARG A 14 -7.19 22.36 -2.86
CA ARG A 14 -6.61 22.97 -1.67
C ARG A 14 -5.17 23.37 -1.97
N LEU A 15 -4.87 24.67 -1.84
CA LEU A 15 -3.52 25.21 -2.01
C LEU A 15 -2.84 25.29 -0.64
N GLU A 16 -1.62 24.75 -0.57
CA GLU A 16 -0.72 24.85 0.57
C GLU A 16 0.62 25.41 0.11
N PHE A 17 1.13 26.42 0.80
CA PHE A 17 2.48 26.94 0.57
C PHE A 17 3.47 26.20 1.46
N SER A 18 4.63 25.88 0.92
CA SER A 18 5.70 25.19 1.63
C SER A 18 7.06 25.58 1.07
N ASP A 19 8.11 25.35 1.86
CA ASP A 19 9.50 25.57 1.42
C ASP A 19 9.92 24.49 0.41
N ARG A 20 9.59 24.73 -0.84
CA ARG A 20 9.89 23.83 -1.98
C ARG A 20 10.20 24.62 -3.23
N LYS A 21 10.99 24.03 -4.13
CA LYS A 21 11.43 24.67 -5.38
C LYS A 21 10.42 24.54 -6.54
N SER A 22 9.43 23.65 -6.43
CA SER A 22 8.52 23.36 -7.54
C SER A 22 7.09 23.11 -7.06
N LEU A 23 6.11 23.43 -7.92
CA LEU A 23 4.70 23.14 -7.69
C LEU A 23 4.42 21.64 -7.85
N GLY A 24 3.76 21.02 -6.87
CA GLY A 24 3.31 19.65 -6.90
C GLY A 24 1.80 19.56 -6.80
N ILE A 25 1.21 18.67 -7.62
CA ILE A 25 -0.23 18.38 -7.60
C ILE A 25 -0.38 16.91 -7.22
N SER A 26 -1.25 16.62 -6.26
CA SER A 26 -1.60 15.26 -5.85
C SER A 26 -3.11 15.12 -5.76
N VAL A 27 -3.61 13.95 -6.11
CA VAL A 27 -5.02 13.57 -5.94
C VAL A 27 -5.07 12.50 -4.87
N THR A 28 -5.93 12.69 -3.87
CA THR A 28 -6.08 11.72 -2.79
C THR A 28 -7.17 10.69 -3.13
N PRO A 29 -7.16 9.51 -2.46
CA PRO A 29 -8.23 8.53 -2.63
C PRO A 29 -9.63 9.05 -2.23
N GLU A 30 -9.71 10.16 -1.49
CA GLU A 30 -10.95 10.89 -1.16
C GLU A 30 -11.37 11.86 -2.25
N LEU A 31 -10.73 11.80 -3.43
CA LEU A 31 -10.95 12.65 -4.59
C LEU A 31 -10.52 14.13 -4.40
N ASN A 32 -9.88 14.46 -3.28
CA ASN A 32 -9.38 15.81 -3.03
C ASN A 32 -8.13 16.09 -3.86
N VAL A 33 -8.05 17.26 -4.44
CA VAL A 33 -6.87 17.75 -5.14
C VAL A 33 -6.08 18.64 -4.20
N LEU A 34 -4.86 18.24 -3.87
CA LEU A 34 -3.93 18.99 -3.04
C LEU A 34 -2.82 19.56 -3.91
N VAL A 35 -2.61 20.86 -3.79
CA VAL A 35 -1.57 21.58 -4.52
C VAL A 35 -0.60 22.20 -3.53
N LYS A 36 0.66 21.80 -3.61
CA LYS A 36 1.75 22.39 -2.82
C LYS A 36 2.60 23.28 -3.72
N ALA A 37 2.74 24.54 -3.36
CA ALA A 37 3.48 25.54 -4.12
C ALA A 37 4.56 26.21 -3.27
N PRO A 38 5.65 26.74 -3.88
CA PRO A 38 6.58 27.61 -3.20
C PRO A 38 5.88 28.85 -2.63
N ALA A 39 6.41 29.35 -1.50
CA ALA A 39 5.93 30.62 -0.94
C ALA A 39 6.02 31.74 -1.99
N GLY A 40 4.99 32.60 -2.06
CA GLY A 40 4.95 33.70 -3.01
C GLY A 40 4.54 33.33 -4.45
N THR A 41 4.19 32.08 -4.74
CA THR A 41 3.68 31.71 -6.07
C THR A 41 2.31 32.34 -6.32
N ALA A 42 2.18 33.11 -7.40
CA ALA A 42 0.92 33.75 -7.78
C ALA A 42 -0.17 32.69 -8.09
N LEU A 43 -1.39 32.92 -7.59
CA LEU A 43 -2.52 32.00 -7.74
C LEU A 43 -2.82 31.67 -9.20
N GLU A 44 -2.69 32.64 -10.11
CA GLU A 44 -2.93 32.42 -11.54
C GLU A 44 -1.94 31.42 -12.16
N LYS A 45 -0.66 31.47 -11.76
CA LYS A 45 0.33 30.45 -12.17
C LYS A 45 -0.04 29.06 -11.66
N VAL A 46 -0.59 28.97 -10.45
CA VAL A 46 -1.08 27.71 -9.87
C VAL A 46 -2.27 27.20 -10.70
N LYS A 47 -3.25 28.05 -10.98
CA LYS A 47 -4.45 27.71 -11.78
C LYS A 47 -4.07 27.28 -13.20
N GLU A 48 -3.11 27.95 -13.84
CA GLU A 48 -2.60 27.56 -15.17
C GLU A 48 -1.98 26.16 -15.15
N LYS A 49 -1.16 25.86 -14.13
CA LYS A 49 -0.53 24.54 -13.98
C LYS A 49 -1.57 23.44 -13.75
N ILE A 50 -2.63 23.74 -12.99
CA ILE A 50 -3.74 22.81 -12.77
C ILE A 50 -4.51 22.59 -14.07
N ARG A 51 -4.80 23.65 -14.86
CA ARG A 51 -5.44 23.52 -16.18
C ARG A 51 -4.64 22.59 -17.11
N LYS A 52 -3.33 22.78 -17.19
CA LYS A 52 -2.43 21.90 -17.99
C LYS A 52 -2.47 20.43 -17.52
N ARG A 53 -2.69 20.19 -16.23
CA ARG A 53 -2.76 18.86 -15.64
C ARG A 53 -4.19 18.32 -15.43
N ALA A 54 -5.22 19.10 -15.80
CA ALA A 54 -6.62 18.73 -15.59
C ALA A 54 -7.01 17.36 -16.18
N PRO A 55 -6.56 16.95 -17.40
CA PRO A 55 -6.86 15.63 -17.92
C PRO A 55 -6.31 14.51 -17.03
N TRP A 56 -5.12 14.68 -16.47
CA TRP A 56 -4.51 13.73 -15.54
C TRP A 56 -5.26 13.70 -14.20
N ILE A 57 -5.61 14.87 -13.65
CA ILE A 57 -6.37 15.00 -12.39
C ILE A 57 -7.71 14.26 -12.51
N ILE A 58 -8.45 14.50 -13.59
CA ILE A 58 -9.75 13.87 -13.84
C ILE A 58 -9.60 12.35 -13.96
N ARG A 59 -8.54 11.87 -14.63
CA ARG A 59 -8.25 10.44 -14.75
C ARG A 59 -7.96 9.82 -13.39
N GLN A 60 -7.16 10.48 -12.55
CA GLN A 60 -6.88 10.01 -11.20
C GLN A 60 -8.14 10.01 -10.32
N GLN A 61 -8.97 11.03 -10.39
CA GLN A 61 -10.25 11.05 -9.68
C GLN A 61 -11.17 9.92 -10.13
N SER A 62 -11.29 9.68 -11.45
CA SER A 62 -12.09 8.58 -11.99
C SER A 62 -11.54 7.23 -11.57
N PHE A 63 -10.22 7.07 -11.55
CA PHE A 63 -9.56 5.87 -11.03
C PHE A 63 -9.90 5.63 -9.56
N PHE A 64 -9.73 6.62 -8.69
CA PHE A 64 -10.10 6.47 -7.29
C PHE A 64 -11.61 6.25 -7.09
N LEU A 65 -12.44 6.88 -7.92
CA LEU A 65 -13.90 6.71 -7.87
C LEU A 65 -14.33 5.26 -8.15
N SER A 66 -13.59 4.52 -8.99
CA SER A 66 -13.88 3.10 -9.27
C SER A 66 -13.72 2.20 -8.04
N PHE A 67 -13.01 2.67 -7.00
CA PHE A 67 -12.87 1.97 -5.72
C PHE A 67 -13.85 2.44 -4.63
N HIS A 68 -14.81 3.31 -4.97
CA HIS A 68 -15.88 3.69 -4.04
C HIS A 68 -17.13 2.82 -4.23
N PRO A 69 -17.85 2.49 -3.13
CA PRO A 69 -17.56 2.90 -1.76
C PRO A 69 -16.31 2.20 -1.20
N LYS A 70 -15.51 2.94 -0.43
CA LYS A 70 -14.37 2.34 0.28
C LYS A 70 -14.86 1.26 1.24
N THR A 71 -14.14 0.14 1.30
CA THR A 71 -14.35 -0.85 2.35
C THR A 71 -14.22 -0.15 3.71
N PRO A 72 -15.25 -0.18 4.56
CA PRO A 72 -15.18 0.48 5.86
C PRO A 72 -14.02 -0.06 6.70
N ALA A 73 -13.47 0.81 7.54
CA ALA A 73 -12.39 0.41 8.45
C ALA A 73 -12.84 -0.77 9.31
N ARG A 74 -11.98 -1.77 9.45
CA ARG A 74 -12.28 -2.96 10.23
C ARG A 74 -12.48 -2.63 11.70
N LYS A 75 -13.55 -3.17 12.27
CA LYS A 75 -13.92 -2.98 13.69
C LYS A 75 -13.34 -4.06 14.59
N PHE A 76 -12.82 -5.16 14.01
CA PHE A 76 -12.28 -6.32 14.73
C PHE A 76 -13.28 -6.95 15.69
N VAL A 77 -14.52 -7.10 15.22
CA VAL A 77 -15.64 -7.71 15.94
C VAL A 77 -15.90 -9.14 15.45
N GLY A 78 -16.55 -9.95 16.29
CA GLY A 78 -16.92 -11.33 15.93
C GLY A 78 -17.79 -11.37 14.67
N GLY A 79 -17.51 -12.31 13.76
CA GLY A 79 -18.19 -12.44 12.48
C GLY A 79 -17.63 -11.60 11.33
N GLU A 80 -16.75 -10.62 11.62
CA GLU A 80 -16.12 -9.79 10.58
C GLU A 80 -15.22 -10.63 9.68
N THR A 81 -15.29 -10.36 8.36
CA THR A 81 -14.46 -11.08 7.37
C THR A 81 -13.08 -10.48 7.25
N HIS A 82 -12.05 -11.29 7.37
CA HIS A 82 -10.65 -10.96 7.22
C HIS A 82 -10.02 -11.78 6.10
N LEU A 83 -9.09 -11.17 5.34
CA LEU A 83 -8.35 -11.84 4.29
C LEU A 83 -7.02 -12.39 4.83
N TYR A 84 -6.64 -13.58 4.40
CA TYR A 84 -5.32 -14.16 4.63
C TYR A 84 -4.93 -15.06 3.45
N LEU A 85 -3.80 -14.79 2.81
CA LEU A 85 -3.33 -15.45 1.59
C LEU A 85 -4.41 -15.56 0.50
N GLY A 86 -5.18 -14.48 0.31
CA GLY A 86 -6.25 -14.37 -0.70
C GLY A 86 -7.57 -15.05 -0.33
N ARG A 87 -7.64 -15.74 0.82
CA ARG A 87 -8.85 -16.40 1.29
C ARG A 87 -9.56 -15.57 2.35
N GLN A 88 -10.88 -15.69 2.41
CA GLN A 88 -11.72 -15.04 3.41
C GLN A 88 -11.88 -15.94 4.62
N TYR A 89 -11.71 -15.36 5.81
CA TYR A 89 -11.91 -16.01 7.10
C TYR A 89 -12.77 -15.12 7.99
N ARG A 90 -13.63 -15.73 8.79
CA ARG A 90 -14.44 -15.01 9.78
C ARG A 90 -13.69 -14.89 11.09
N LEU A 91 -13.75 -13.73 11.70
CA LEU A 91 -13.19 -13.53 13.04
C LEU A 91 -14.08 -14.18 14.08
N ARG A 92 -13.51 -15.03 14.93
CA ARG A 92 -14.18 -15.63 16.10
C ARG A 92 -13.44 -15.18 17.34
N ILE A 93 -14.14 -14.54 18.26
CA ILE A 93 -13.55 -14.03 19.51
C ILE A 93 -14.02 -14.90 20.65
N LEU A 94 -13.07 -15.44 21.41
CA LEU A 94 -13.27 -16.24 22.61
C LEU A 94 -12.68 -15.51 23.80
N ILE A 95 -13.38 -15.52 24.92
CA ILE A 95 -12.84 -14.99 26.17
C ILE A 95 -12.07 -16.09 26.88
N GLY A 96 -10.83 -15.83 27.23
CA GLY A 96 -9.98 -16.81 27.92
C GLY A 96 -8.77 -16.15 28.56
N LYS A 97 -8.13 -16.88 29.48
CA LYS A 97 -6.98 -16.39 30.27
C LYS A 97 -5.69 -16.28 29.45
N VAL A 98 -5.52 -17.12 28.43
CA VAL A 98 -4.31 -17.15 27.59
C VAL A 98 -4.63 -16.55 26.24
N GLU A 99 -3.96 -15.44 25.91
CA GLU A 99 -4.15 -14.76 24.64
C GLU A 99 -3.50 -15.56 23.50
N SER A 100 -4.25 -15.80 22.44
CA SER A 100 -3.74 -16.49 21.24
C SER A 100 -4.57 -16.16 20.02
N VAL A 101 -3.93 -16.22 18.83
CA VAL A 101 -4.62 -16.14 17.53
C VAL A 101 -4.24 -17.35 16.70
N LYS A 102 -5.24 -18.09 16.22
CA LYS A 102 -5.04 -19.31 15.44
C LYS A 102 -5.97 -19.33 14.24
N LEU A 103 -5.47 -19.88 13.14
CA LEU A 103 -6.30 -20.19 11.97
C LEU A 103 -6.93 -21.58 12.20
N LYS A 104 -8.26 -21.65 12.25
CA LYS A 104 -8.98 -22.91 12.48
C LYS A 104 -10.15 -23.02 11.50
N GLY A 105 -10.01 -23.89 10.50
CA GLY A 105 -10.99 -24.02 9.43
C GLY A 105 -11.22 -22.68 8.71
N GLN A 106 -12.46 -22.18 8.74
CA GLN A 106 -12.83 -20.92 8.12
C GLN A 106 -12.74 -19.70 9.06
N PHE A 107 -12.09 -19.86 10.22
CA PHE A 107 -12.03 -18.83 11.25
C PHE A 107 -10.59 -18.42 11.58
N ILE A 108 -10.43 -17.11 11.79
CA ILE A 108 -9.33 -16.56 12.60
C ILE A 108 -9.89 -16.51 14.02
N GLU A 109 -9.47 -17.46 14.84
CA GLU A 109 -9.94 -17.60 16.22
C GLU A 109 -8.99 -16.84 17.15
N VAL A 110 -9.53 -15.87 17.87
CA VAL A 110 -8.79 -15.01 18.79
C VAL A 110 -9.27 -15.30 20.20
N THR A 111 -8.39 -15.84 21.04
CA THR A 111 -8.63 -15.94 22.48
C THR A 111 -8.03 -14.70 23.13
N THR A 112 -8.80 -13.97 23.91
CA THR A 112 -8.39 -12.72 24.54
C THR A 112 -9.00 -12.56 25.92
N THR A 113 -8.33 -11.82 26.77
CA THR A 113 -8.84 -11.43 28.10
C THR A 113 -9.87 -10.31 28.04
N GLY A 114 -9.88 -9.55 26.91
CA GLY A 114 -10.81 -8.42 26.70
C GLY A 114 -10.91 -8.00 25.25
N LYS A 115 -12.11 -7.61 24.82
CA LYS A 115 -12.41 -7.24 23.42
C LYS A 115 -11.52 -6.14 22.85
N ILE A 116 -11.05 -5.21 23.68
CA ILE A 116 -10.21 -4.07 23.29
C ILE A 116 -8.87 -4.55 22.67
N ARG A 117 -8.32 -5.66 23.14
CA ARG A 117 -7.04 -6.22 22.66
C ARG A 117 -7.14 -6.99 21.35
N THR A 118 -8.36 -7.32 20.90
CA THR A 118 -8.57 -8.14 19.69
C THR A 118 -7.84 -7.56 18.47
N LYS A 119 -7.93 -6.25 18.25
CA LYS A 119 -7.26 -5.57 17.13
C LYS A 119 -5.74 -5.75 17.18
N GLN A 120 -5.15 -5.55 18.35
CA GLN A 120 -3.70 -5.69 18.56
C GLN A 120 -3.25 -7.12 18.28
N LEU A 121 -3.91 -8.12 18.87
CA LEU A 121 -3.60 -9.53 18.71
C LEU A 121 -3.69 -9.98 17.24
N VAL A 122 -4.72 -9.56 16.53
CA VAL A 122 -4.87 -9.89 15.10
C VAL A 122 -3.78 -9.23 14.26
N ASN A 123 -3.41 -7.98 14.52
CA ASN A 123 -2.34 -7.29 13.79
C ASN A 123 -0.98 -7.94 14.06
N GLU A 124 -0.67 -8.29 15.29
CA GLU A 124 0.54 -9.02 15.66
C GLU A 124 0.61 -10.38 14.96
N TRP A 125 -0.51 -11.12 14.94
CA TRP A 125 -0.61 -12.37 14.21
C TRP A 125 -0.36 -12.22 12.72
N TYR A 126 -0.92 -11.18 12.07
CA TYR A 126 -0.64 -10.87 10.67
C TYR A 126 0.84 -10.58 10.44
N LEU A 127 1.47 -9.78 11.29
CA LEU A 127 2.87 -9.42 11.17
C LEU A 127 3.79 -10.65 11.30
N GLN A 128 3.53 -11.51 12.29
CA GLN A 128 4.27 -12.76 12.48
C GLN A 128 4.11 -13.69 11.27
N ASN A 129 2.88 -13.88 10.79
CA ASN A 129 2.63 -14.71 9.62
C ASN A 129 3.24 -14.11 8.34
N ALA A 130 3.19 -12.79 8.16
CA ALA A 130 3.85 -12.11 7.05
C ALA A 130 5.36 -12.39 7.06
N LYS A 131 6.01 -12.26 8.20
CA LYS A 131 7.44 -12.55 8.37
C LYS A 131 7.77 -14.00 7.95
N LEU A 132 7.06 -14.98 8.48
CA LEU A 132 7.30 -16.38 8.17
C LEU A 132 6.99 -16.72 6.71
N LYS A 133 5.81 -16.31 6.21
CA LYS A 133 5.35 -16.68 4.87
C LYS A 133 6.15 -15.99 3.77
N PHE A 134 6.52 -14.73 3.93
CA PHE A 134 7.31 -14.04 2.90
C PHE A 134 8.70 -14.65 2.76
N HIS A 135 9.35 -15.05 3.85
CA HIS A 135 10.61 -15.78 3.77
C HIS A 135 10.45 -17.14 3.07
N THR A 136 9.39 -17.89 3.41
CA THR A 136 9.11 -19.19 2.77
C THR A 136 8.82 -19.04 1.27
N ILE A 137 8.08 -18.01 0.88
CA ILE A 137 7.74 -17.75 -0.53
C ILE A 137 8.95 -17.20 -1.29
N ALA A 138 9.75 -16.35 -0.67
CA ALA A 138 10.92 -15.74 -1.30
C ALA A 138 12.06 -16.73 -1.54
N ALA A 139 12.30 -17.69 -0.66
CA ALA A 139 13.43 -18.60 -0.75
C ALA A 139 13.58 -19.29 -2.14
N PRO A 140 12.55 -19.96 -2.68
CA PRO A 140 12.66 -20.57 -4.02
C PRO A 140 12.82 -19.55 -5.14
N LEU A 141 12.26 -18.34 -5.00
CA LEU A 141 12.38 -17.27 -5.97
C LEU A 141 13.82 -16.74 -5.99
N ILE A 142 14.38 -16.44 -4.83
CA ILE A 142 15.78 -16.01 -4.69
C ILE A 142 16.71 -17.05 -5.29
N HIS A 143 16.48 -18.34 -5.03
CA HIS A 143 17.29 -19.41 -5.62
C HIS A 143 17.27 -19.35 -7.15
N LYS A 144 16.11 -19.13 -7.78
CA LYS A 144 15.99 -18.96 -9.23
C LYS A 144 16.76 -17.75 -9.76
N PHE A 145 16.87 -16.68 -8.97
CA PHE A 145 17.58 -15.47 -9.35
C PHE A 145 19.10 -15.55 -9.17
N LYS A 146 19.64 -16.57 -8.51
CA LYS A 146 21.10 -16.81 -8.41
C LYS A 146 21.78 -16.95 -9.76
N LYS A 147 21.07 -17.46 -10.78
CA LYS A 147 21.59 -17.50 -12.17
C LYS A 147 21.93 -16.11 -12.74
N HIS A 148 21.30 -15.05 -12.22
CA HIS A 148 21.56 -13.66 -12.60
C HIS A 148 22.59 -12.98 -11.65
N LYS A 149 23.27 -13.76 -10.78
CA LYS A 149 24.23 -13.28 -9.76
C LYS A 149 23.62 -12.25 -8.80
N VAL A 150 22.33 -12.39 -8.50
CA VAL A 150 21.57 -11.50 -7.62
C VAL A 150 21.10 -12.29 -6.41
N GLU A 151 21.44 -11.76 -5.25
CA GLU A 151 20.96 -12.23 -3.95
C GLU A 151 20.66 -11.02 -3.06
N PRO A 152 19.43 -10.91 -2.53
CA PRO A 152 19.10 -9.79 -1.65
C PRO A 152 19.87 -9.91 -0.33
N SER A 153 20.39 -8.78 0.18
CA SER A 153 21.11 -8.74 1.45
C SER A 153 20.20 -9.06 2.64
N SER A 154 18.92 -8.72 2.55
CA SER A 154 17.89 -9.05 3.55
C SER A 154 16.49 -8.74 3.02
N ILE A 155 15.49 -9.40 3.64
CA ILE A 155 14.07 -9.07 3.46
C ILE A 155 13.55 -8.52 4.79
N VAL A 156 13.00 -7.31 4.77
CA VAL A 156 12.44 -6.63 5.94
C VAL A 156 10.98 -6.27 5.71
N LEU A 157 10.21 -6.25 6.79
CA LEU A 157 8.83 -5.80 6.76
C LEU A 157 8.75 -4.34 7.23
N ARG A 158 8.01 -3.54 6.48
CA ARG A 158 7.71 -2.15 6.84
C ARG A 158 6.38 -1.73 6.24
N GLU A 159 5.53 -1.12 7.04
CA GLU A 159 4.31 -0.50 6.53
C GLU A 159 4.64 0.65 5.57
N MET A 160 4.02 0.62 4.41
CA MET A 160 4.21 1.60 3.35
C MET A 160 2.84 2.02 2.81
N PRO A 161 2.45 3.31 2.93
CA PRO A 161 1.11 3.75 2.54
C PRO A 161 0.78 3.59 1.05
N THR A 162 1.80 3.60 0.18
CA THR A 162 1.62 3.69 -1.28
C THR A 162 2.32 2.58 -2.06
N ARG A 163 2.96 1.60 -1.38
CA ARG A 163 3.75 0.55 -2.05
C ARG A 163 3.57 -0.80 -1.36
N TRP A 164 3.63 -1.85 -2.15
CA TRP A 164 3.63 -3.24 -1.66
C TRP A 164 5.03 -3.78 -1.43
N GLY A 165 6.00 -3.29 -2.19
CA GLY A 165 7.41 -3.61 -2.06
C GLY A 165 8.30 -2.41 -2.36
N SER A 166 9.59 -2.53 -2.07
CA SER A 166 10.65 -1.60 -2.45
C SER A 166 12.00 -2.29 -2.34
N CYS A 167 12.89 -1.97 -3.25
CA CYS A 167 14.28 -2.40 -3.19
C CYS A 167 15.20 -1.21 -2.91
N THR A 168 16.22 -1.41 -2.06
CA THR A 168 17.24 -0.40 -1.79
C THR A 168 18.49 -0.63 -2.63
N PRO A 169 19.29 0.40 -2.92
CA PRO A 169 20.58 0.24 -3.63
C PRO A 169 21.55 -0.74 -2.93
N LYS A 170 21.40 -0.94 -1.61
CA LYS A 170 22.20 -1.91 -0.83
C LYS A 170 21.67 -3.34 -0.91
N GLY A 171 20.75 -3.64 -1.82
CA GLY A 171 20.21 -4.99 -2.02
C GLY A 171 19.16 -5.43 -0.99
N LYS A 172 18.63 -4.53 -0.17
CA LYS A 172 17.60 -4.87 0.80
C LYS A 172 16.23 -4.79 0.15
N ILE A 173 15.43 -5.87 0.25
CA ILE A 173 14.03 -5.90 -0.15
C ILE A 173 13.16 -5.54 1.06
N ILE A 174 12.25 -4.60 0.87
CA ILE A 174 11.27 -4.16 1.87
C ILE A 174 9.89 -4.58 1.36
N LEU A 175 9.12 -5.30 2.18
CA LEU A 175 7.77 -5.73 1.84
C LEU A 175 6.76 -5.14 2.83
N ASN A 176 5.61 -4.75 2.32
CA ASN A 176 4.51 -4.29 3.15
C ASN A 176 3.83 -5.49 3.84
N PRO A 177 3.70 -5.52 5.18
CA PRO A 177 3.02 -6.61 5.90
C PRO A 177 1.59 -6.86 5.42
N GLU A 178 0.87 -5.81 4.99
CA GLU A 178 -0.50 -5.91 4.46
C GLU A 178 -0.61 -6.83 3.24
N LEU A 179 0.49 -7.06 2.52
CA LEU A 179 0.56 -7.97 1.38
C LEU A 179 0.21 -9.42 1.75
N ILE A 180 0.31 -9.81 3.04
CA ILE A 180 -0.08 -11.14 3.52
C ILE A 180 -1.56 -11.45 3.29
N LYS A 181 -2.39 -10.43 3.10
CA LYS A 181 -3.82 -10.56 2.81
C LYS A 181 -4.08 -10.92 1.36
N ALA A 182 -3.14 -10.66 0.46
CA ALA A 182 -3.24 -10.95 -0.97
C ALA A 182 -3.01 -12.45 -1.29
N PRO A 183 -3.48 -12.93 -2.45
CA PRO A 183 -3.18 -14.27 -2.93
C PRO A 183 -1.67 -14.51 -3.04
N LYS A 184 -1.25 -15.77 -2.87
CA LYS A 184 0.17 -16.17 -2.92
C LYS A 184 0.86 -15.69 -4.22
N GLY A 185 0.20 -15.81 -5.37
CA GLY A 185 0.75 -15.35 -6.65
C GLY A 185 1.02 -13.84 -6.71
N CYS A 186 0.20 -13.02 -6.02
CA CYS A 186 0.47 -11.59 -5.90
C CYS A 186 1.70 -11.32 -5.03
N ILE A 187 1.88 -12.08 -3.95
CA ILE A 187 3.08 -11.99 -3.09
C ILE A 187 4.33 -12.37 -3.88
N GLU A 188 4.28 -13.48 -4.61
CA GLU A 188 5.36 -13.93 -5.50
C GLU A 188 5.70 -12.88 -6.55
N TYR A 189 4.69 -12.28 -7.18
CA TYR A 189 4.88 -11.22 -8.16
C TYR A 189 5.61 -10.01 -7.58
N VAL A 190 5.21 -9.51 -6.42
CA VAL A 190 5.87 -8.38 -5.77
C VAL A 190 7.33 -8.72 -5.45
N ILE A 191 7.60 -9.91 -4.90
CA ILE A 191 8.97 -10.35 -4.60
C ILE A 191 9.82 -10.43 -5.87
N ILE A 192 9.30 -11.00 -6.96
CA ILE A 192 9.98 -11.07 -8.25
C ILE A 192 10.26 -9.66 -8.78
N HIS A 193 9.29 -8.76 -8.69
CA HIS A 193 9.45 -7.38 -9.11
C HIS A 193 10.63 -6.69 -8.41
N GLU A 194 10.71 -6.83 -7.09
CA GLU A 194 11.82 -6.26 -6.30
C GLU A 194 13.16 -6.94 -6.61
N LEU A 195 13.17 -8.25 -6.89
CA LEU A 195 14.37 -8.96 -7.35
C LEU A 195 14.83 -8.49 -8.73
N CYS A 196 13.91 -8.19 -9.65
CA CYS A 196 14.25 -7.61 -10.95
C CYS A 196 14.94 -6.25 -10.82
N HIS A 197 14.52 -5.43 -9.87
CA HIS A 197 15.23 -4.18 -9.60
C HIS A 197 16.68 -4.41 -9.17
N LEU A 198 16.98 -5.46 -8.43
CA LEU A 198 18.35 -5.81 -8.06
C LEU A 198 19.21 -6.20 -9.25
N VAL A 199 18.63 -6.89 -10.26
CA VAL A 199 19.34 -7.25 -11.49
C VAL A 199 19.73 -6.00 -12.29
N HIS A 200 18.91 -4.94 -12.24
CA HIS A 200 19.07 -3.74 -13.04
C HIS A 200 19.64 -2.54 -12.28
N LEU A 201 20.16 -2.72 -11.06
CA LEU A 201 20.79 -1.64 -10.29
C LEU A 201 21.99 -0.98 -10.97
N GLY A 202 22.49 -1.53 -12.09
CA GLY A 202 23.52 -0.93 -12.96
C GLY A 202 22.98 -0.07 -14.13
N ASN A 203 21.69 -0.17 -14.47
CA ASN A 203 21.04 0.66 -15.47
C ASN A 203 19.59 0.86 -15.04
N PRO A 204 19.13 2.08 -14.78
CA PRO A 204 17.73 2.31 -14.44
C PRO A 204 16.86 2.18 -15.70
N PRO A 205 16.12 1.09 -15.90
CA PRO A 205 15.02 1.13 -16.83
C PRO A 205 13.91 1.93 -16.17
N SER A 206 13.32 2.84 -16.91
CA SER A 206 12.13 3.59 -16.60
C SER A 206 10.89 2.69 -16.54
N LEU A 207 10.89 1.70 -15.64
CA LEU A 207 9.74 0.87 -15.33
C LEU A 207 9.17 1.29 -13.99
N THR A 208 8.52 2.46 -14.01
CA THR A 208 7.49 2.76 -13.02
C THR A 208 6.30 1.87 -13.36
N VAL A 209 6.33 0.62 -12.97
CA VAL A 209 5.12 -0.21 -12.92
C VAL A 209 4.33 0.30 -11.73
N VAL A 210 3.47 1.26 -12.02
CA VAL A 210 2.37 1.62 -11.14
C VAL A 210 1.45 0.40 -11.15
N MET A 211 1.51 -0.41 -10.10
CA MET A 211 0.49 -1.43 -9.89
C MET A 211 -0.82 -0.73 -9.59
N TYR A 212 -1.77 -0.88 -10.48
CA TYR A 212 -3.16 -0.51 -10.37
C TYR A 212 -3.89 -1.43 -9.39
#